data_3608aaa84503c2781c6e6759064b0719
#
_entry.id   3608aaa84503c2781c6e6759064b0719
#
_cell.length_a   1.000
_cell.length_b   1.000
_cell.length_c   1.000
_cell.angle_alpha   90.00
_cell.angle_beta   90.00
_cell.angle_gamma   90.00
#
_symmetry.space_group_name_H-M   'P 1'
#
loop_
_entity.id
_entity.type
_entity.pdbx_description
1 polymer ?
#
loop_
_entity_poly.entity_id
_entity_poly.type
_entity_poly.pdbx_seq_one_letter_code
_entity_poly.pdbx_strand_id
1 'polypeptide(L)'
;PSWSQSGSLTAPVHNMGGLAGAYLADMLLWLFGYVAFLLPLILGAVAWIALFGMDTDGDGEADLGPALRLIGMVGFLISATGLLHLRGVPAEHFSAGAGGILGTLVGKSLLKLFGGLGGNLFLLVLFLTSVTLATVLSWFAVMARIGKYVLMLPDLFRRGSQQANEWQQTRAM
;
A
#
# COMPACT_ATOMS: atom_id res chain seq x y z
N PRO A 1 -7.74 -9.17 -25.03
CA PRO A 1 -8.11 -10.55 -24.73
C PRO A 1 -7.57 -10.90 -23.37
N SER A 2 -8.44 -11.28 -22.45
CA SER A 2 -8.05 -11.79 -21.15
C SER A 2 -8.32 -13.28 -21.14
N TRP A 3 -7.37 -14.08 -20.65
CA TRP A 3 -7.55 -15.53 -20.52
C TRP A 3 -8.56 -15.90 -19.43
N SER A 4 -8.78 -14.99 -18.48
CA SER A 4 -9.74 -15.15 -17.39
C SER A 4 -11.16 -14.74 -17.74
N GLN A 5 -11.34 -14.00 -18.84
CA GLN A 5 -12.65 -13.58 -19.33
C GLN A 5 -12.88 -14.16 -20.71
N SER A 6 -13.98 -14.90 -20.89
CA SER A 6 -14.41 -15.50 -22.15
C SER A 6 -14.92 -14.46 -23.17
N GLY A 7 -14.29 -13.31 -23.26
CA GLY A 7 -14.60 -12.27 -24.24
C GLY A 7 -14.05 -12.61 -25.62
N SER A 8 -14.76 -12.20 -26.67
CA SER A 8 -14.39 -12.47 -28.06
C SER A 8 -12.95 -12.05 -28.36
N LEU A 9 -12.17 -12.96 -28.92
CA LEU A 9 -10.79 -12.77 -29.36
C LEU A 9 -10.60 -11.66 -30.44
N THR A 10 -11.67 -11.01 -30.84
CA THR A 10 -11.73 -10.00 -31.92
C THR A 10 -11.67 -8.55 -31.43
N ALA A 11 -11.73 -8.30 -30.12
CA ALA A 11 -11.63 -6.93 -29.62
C ALA A 11 -10.16 -6.42 -29.68
N PRO A 12 -9.91 -5.21 -30.24
CA PRO A 12 -8.56 -4.65 -30.29
C PRO A 12 -7.99 -4.45 -28.87
N VAL A 13 -6.74 -4.84 -28.68
CA VAL A 13 -6.04 -4.70 -27.37
C VAL A 13 -5.57 -3.25 -27.25
N HIS A 14 -6.21 -2.47 -26.38
CA HIS A 14 -5.84 -1.09 -26.06
C HIS A 14 -4.86 -1.02 -24.86
N ASN A 15 -3.80 -1.83 -24.86
CA ASN A 15 -2.78 -1.79 -23.81
C ASN A 15 -1.48 -1.24 -24.40
N MET A 16 -0.84 -0.26 -23.71
CA MET A 16 0.46 0.29 -24.11
C MET A 16 1.57 -0.76 -24.18
N GLY A 17 1.49 -1.81 -23.35
CA GLY A 17 2.40 -2.97 -23.39
C GLY A 17 2.03 -4.01 -24.44
N GLY A 18 1.07 -3.74 -25.32
CA GLY A 18 0.60 -4.68 -26.32
C GLY A 18 -0.03 -5.94 -25.72
N LEU A 19 0.04 -7.04 -26.46
CA LEU A 19 -0.56 -8.32 -26.07
C LEU A 19 0.09 -8.89 -24.80
N ALA A 20 1.42 -8.83 -24.69
CA ALA A 20 2.17 -9.35 -23.54
C ALA A 20 1.81 -8.58 -22.25
N GLY A 21 1.71 -7.24 -22.33
CA GLY A 21 1.29 -6.41 -21.20
C GLY A 21 -0.15 -6.69 -20.76
N ALA A 22 -1.05 -6.98 -21.71
CA ALA A 22 -2.44 -7.34 -21.40
C ALA A 22 -2.53 -8.67 -20.64
N TYR A 23 -1.80 -9.69 -21.06
CA TYR A 23 -1.77 -10.98 -20.36
C TYR A 23 -1.14 -10.88 -18.96
N LEU A 24 -0.05 -10.13 -18.84
CA LEU A 24 0.60 -9.93 -17.56
C LEU A 24 -0.34 -9.21 -16.58
N ALA A 25 -0.97 -8.14 -17.04
CA ALA A 25 -1.93 -7.39 -16.22
C ALA A 25 -3.11 -8.27 -15.77
N ASP A 26 -3.67 -9.06 -16.70
CA ASP A 26 -4.77 -9.98 -16.39
C ASP A 26 -4.37 -11.05 -15.37
N MET A 27 -3.18 -11.65 -15.53
CA MET A 27 -2.63 -12.62 -14.59
C MET A 27 -2.44 -12.02 -13.18
N LEU A 28 -1.89 -10.79 -13.10
CA LEU A 28 -1.69 -10.11 -11.82
C LEU A 28 -3.02 -9.74 -11.16
N LEU A 29 -3.99 -9.25 -11.93
CA LEU A 29 -5.33 -8.93 -11.43
C LEU A 29 -6.08 -10.19 -10.96
N TRP A 30 -5.95 -11.30 -11.68
CA TRP A 30 -6.51 -12.58 -11.30
C TRP A 30 -5.91 -13.12 -10.00
N LEU A 31 -4.59 -12.96 -9.82
CA LEU A 31 -3.86 -13.45 -8.66
C LEU A 31 -4.08 -12.58 -7.41
N PHE A 32 -3.95 -11.26 -7.56
CA PHE A 32 -3.96 -10.29 -6.44
C PHE A 32 -5.24 -9.45 -6.35
N GLY A 33 -6.11 -9.48 -7.36
CA GLY A 33 -7.28 -8.61 -7.42
C GLY A 33 -6.90 -7.12 -7.45
N TYR A 34 -7.61 -6.29 -6.71
CA TYR A 34 -7.32 -4.85 -6.61
C TYR A 34 -5.92 -4.53 -6.07
N VAL A 35 -5.31 -5.42 -5.28
CA VAL A 35 -3.95 -5.22 -4.76
C VAL A 35 -2.92 -5.17 -5.89
N ALA A 36 -3.21 -5.76 -7.05
CA ALA A 36 -2.34 -5.69 -8.23
C ALA A 36 -2.00 -4.26 -8.65
N PHE A 37 -2.91 -3.30 -8.46
CA PHE A 37 -2.65 -1.89 -8.75
C PHE A 37 -1.59 -1.25 -7.85
N LEU A 38 -1.30 -1.83 -6.70
CA LEU A 38 -0.23 -1.38 -5.81
C LEU A 38 1.15 -1.93 -6.19
N LEU A 39 1.20 -2.98 -7.04
CA LEU A 39 2.47 -3.61 -7.45
C LEU A 39 3.46 -2.63 -8.09
N PRO A 40 3.07 -1.74 -9.03
CA PRO A 40 4.00 -0.76 -9.60
C PRO A 40 4.61 0.15 -8.53
N LEU A 41 3.82 0.55 -7.54
CA LEU A 41 4.27 1.39 -6.43
C LEU A 41 5.23 0.62 -5.52
N ILE A 42 4.93 -0.64 -5.21
CA ILE A 42 5.79 -1.53 -4.43
C ILE A 42 7.12 -1.77 -5.17
N LEU A 43 7.08 -2.07 -6.46
CA LEU A 43 8.26 -2.27 -7.28
C LEU A 43 9.10 -1.00 -7.37
N GLY A 44 8.46 0.17 -7.52
CA GLY A 44 9.13 1.46 -7.49
C GLY A 44 9.82 1.72 -6.15
N ALA A 45 9.18 1.39 -5.03
CA ALA A 45 9.78 1.52 -3.71
C ALA A 45 10.95 0.55 -3.51
N VAL A 46 10.84 -0.71 -3.99
CA VAL A 46 11.94 -1.68 -3.97
C VAL A 46 13.13 -1.17 -4.78
N ALA A 47 12.88 -0.70 -6.01
CA ALA A 47 13.92 -0.16 -6.88
C ALA A 47 14.60 1.05 -6.25
N TRP A 48 13.82 1.97 -5.65
CA TRP A 48 14.35 3.12 -4.93
C TRP A 48 15.26 2.71 -3.78
N ILE A 49 14.82 1.77 -2.96
CA ILE A 49 15.62 1.24 -1.83
C ILE A 49 16.88 0.53 -2.34
N ALA A 50 16.79 -0.24 -3.44
CA ALA A 50 17.94 -0.91 -4.02
C ALA A 50 18.99 0.06 -4.61
N LEU A 51 18.55 1.20 -5.16
CA LEU A 51 19.43 2.16 -5.79
C LEU A 51 20.03 3.17 -4.80
N PHE A 52 19.26 3.58 -3.79
CA PHE A 52 19.61 4.68 -2.91
C PHE A 52 19.72 4.30 -1.42
N GLY A 53 19.31 3.10 -1.05
CA GLY A 53 19.30 2.60 0.34
C GLY A 53 20.55 1.83 0.74
N MET A 54 21.60 1.85 -0.07
CA MET A 54 22.88 1.19 0.21
C MET A 54 23.87 2.13 0.89
N ASP A 55 23.46 2.83 1.95
CA ASP A 55 24.43 3.37 2.90
C ASP A 55 24.89 2.19 3.77
N THR A 56 25.87 1.46 3.27
CA THR A 56 26.64 0.50 4.01
C THR A 56 27.60 1.27 4.91
N ASP A 57 27.16 1.63 6.11
CA ASP A 57 28.09 1.88 7.21
C ASP A 57 28.80 0.56 7.45
N GLY A 58 30.13 0.57 7.23
CA GLY A 58 30.98 -0.58 7.01
C GLY A 58 31.31 -1.45 8.23
N ASP A 59 30.35 -1.78 9.07
CA ASP A 59 30.49 -2.76 10.13
C ASP A 59 29.91 -4.07 9.60
N GLY A 60 30.80 -5.02 9.28
CA GLY A 60 30.57 -6.29 8.58
C GLY A 60 29.53 -7.25 9.17
N GLU A 61 28.49 -6.77 9.80
CA GLU A 61 27.29 -7.52 10.15
C GLU A 61 26.35 -7.58 8.93
N ALA A 62 25.90 -8.79 8.62
CA ALA A 62 24.95 -9.01 7.54
C ALA A 62 23.75 -8.09 7.72
N ASP A 63 23.61 -7.06 6.85
CA ASP A 63 22.47 -6.15 6.89
C ASP A 63 21.19 -6.91 6.55
N LEU A 64 20.45 -7.31 7.57
CA LEU A 64 19.15 -7.97 7.48
C LEU A 64 18.04 -7.01 7.02
N GLY A 65 18.34 -5.71 6.89
CA GLY A 65 17.37 -4.68 6.51
C GLY A 65 16.66 -4.97 5.19
N PRO A 66 17.35 -5.30 4.08
CA PRO A 66 16.70 -5.62 2.81
C PRO A 66 15.84 -6.89 2.88
N ALA A 67 16.29 -7.92 3.59
CA ALA A 67 15.53 -9.16 3.75
C ALA A 67 14.24 -8.94 4.57
N LEU A 68 14.31 -8.17 5.65
CA LEU A 68 13.13 -7.80 6.45
C LEU A 68 12.14 -6.97 5.65
N ARG A 69 12.61 -6.05 4.80
CA ARG A 69 11.75 -5.26 3.90
C ARG A 69 11.03 -6.14 2.89
N LEU A 70 11.73 -7.11 2.28
CA LEU A 70 11.10 -8.08 1.36
C LEU A 70 10.04 -8.92 2.06
N ILE A 71 10.32 -9.43 3.26
CA ILE A 71 9.35 -10.18 4.08
C ILE A 71 8.14 -9.30 4.38
N GLY A 72 8.35 -8.03 4.75
CA GLY A 72 7.29 -7.06 4.95
C GLY A 72 6.42 -6.85 3.70
N MET A 73 7.04 -6.73 2.52
CA MET A 73 6.30 -6.56 1.25
C MET A 73 5.46 -7.78 0.89
N VAL A 74 6.01 -8.98 1.05
CA VAL A 74 5.27 -10.23 0.83
C VAL A 74 4.11 -10.36 1.83
N GLY A 75 4.38 -10.11 3.11
CA GLY A 75 3.34 -10.11 4.15
C GLY A 75 2.24 -9.07 3.88
N PHE A 76 2.60 -7.89 3.37
CA PHE A 76 1.66 -6.85 2.95
C PHE A 76 0.74 -7.35 1.83
N LEU A 77 1.29 -7.96 0.77
CA LEU A 77 0.48 -8.51 -0.33
C LEU A 77 -0.48 -9.58 0.15
N ILE A 78 -0.01 -10.52 0.98
CA ILE A 78 -0.84 -11.61 1.52
C ILE A 78 -1.96 -11.06 2.42
N SER A 79 -1.64 -10.14 3.33
CA SER A 79 -2.61 -9.59 4.26
C SER A 79 -3.62 -8.67 3.58
N ALA A 80 -3.17 -7.82 2.64
CA ALA A 80 -4.03 -6.92 1.89
C ALA A 80 -5.04 -7.68 1.02
N THR A 81 -4.60 -8.70 0.27
CA THR A 81 -5.49 -9.54 -0.54
C THR A 81 -6.50 -10.28 0.33
N GLY A 82 -6.07 -10.85 1.46
CA GLY A 82 -6.93 -11.53 2.41
C GLY A 82 -7.99 -10.61 3.05
N LEU A 83 -7.58 -9.40 3.45
CA LEU A 83 -8.50 -8.38 4.01
C LEU A 83 -9.56 -7.95 3.00
N LEU A 84 -9.18 -7.70 1.75
CA LEU A 84 -10.14 -7.35 0.69
C LEU A 84 -11.16 -8.46 0.46
N HIS A 85 -10.73 -9.73 0.50
CA HIS A 85 -11.61 -10.87 0.38
C HIS A 85 -12.59 -10.96 1.56
N LEU A 86 -12.12 -10.82 2.79
CA LEU A 86 -12.97 -10.91 4.00
C LEU A 86 -13.95 -9.74 4.13
N ARG A 87 -13.59 -8.56 3.61
CA ARG A 87 -14.45 -7.38 3.59
C ARG A 87 -15.59 -7.47 2.58
N GLY A 88 -15.59 -8.48 1.70
CA GLY A 88 -16.63 -8.66 0.69
C GLY A 88 -16.73 -7.48 -0.28
N VAL A 89 -15.61 -6.85 -0.61
CA VAL A 89 -15.58 -5.71 -1.55
C VAL A 89 -16.16 -6.18 -2.88
N PRO A 90 -17.15 -5.46 -3.46
CA PRO A 90 -17.71 -5.81 -4.76
C PRO A 90 -16.62 -5.85 -5.83
N ALA A 91 -16.58 -6.91 -6.59
CA ALA A 91 -15.55 -7.13 -7.61
C ALA A 91 -16.19 -7.69 -8.88
N GLU A 92 -17.21 -7.01 -9.37
CA GLU A 92 -17.99 -7.43 -10.55
C GLU A 92 -17.11 -7.59 -11.80
N HIS A 93 -15.97 -6.90 -11.85
CA HIS A 93 -15.03 -6.91 -12.97
C HIS A 93 -13.92 -7.98 -12.84
N PHE A 94 -13.82 -8.68 -11.70
CA PHE A 94 -12.76 -9.67 -11.45
C PHE A 94 -13.34 -11.05 -11.21
N SER A 95 -13.00 -11.99 -12.07
CA SER A 95 -13.45 -13.40 -11.99
C SER A 95 -13.05 -14.09 -10.68
N ALA A 96 -11.95 -13.66 -10.06
CA ALA A 96 -11.42 -14.22 -8.81
C ALA A 96 -11.78 -13.41 -7.54
N GLY A 97 -12.63 -12.36 -7.66
CA GLY A 97 -13.02 -11.49 -6.56
C GLY A 97 -11.99 -10.40 -6.24
N ALA A 98 -12.34 -9.51 -5.27
CA ALA A 98 -11.57 -8.30 -4.96
C ALA A 98 -10.13 -8.57 -4.50
N GLY A 99 -9.87 -9.65 -3.78
CA GLY A 99 -8.54 -10.06 -3.33
C GLY A 99 -7.84 -11.05 -4.25
N GLY A 100 -8.43 -11.38 -5.39
CA GLY A 100 -7.91 -12.39 -6.30
C GLY A 100 -7.90 -13.80 -5.70
N ILE A 101 -7.21 -14.73 -6.35
CA ILE A 101 -7.09 -16.12 -5.85
C ILE A 101 -6.34 -16.16 -4.52
N LEU A 102 -5.26 -15.37 -4.37
CA LEU A 102 -4.54 -15.33 -3.10
C LEU A 102 -5.43 -14.87 -1.95
N GLY A 103 -6.22 -13.82 -2.16
CA GLY A 103 -7.17 -13.36 -1.15
C GLY A 103 -8.23 -14.38 -0.79
N THR A 104 -8.75 -15.13 -1.78
CA THR A 104 -9.73 -16.20 -1.52
C THR A 104 -9.09 -17.36 -0.76
N LEU A 105 -7.87 -17.75 -1.10
CA LEU A 105 -7.13 -18.81 -0.42
C LEU A 105 -6.86 -18.45 1.04
N VAL A 106 -6.23 -17.31 1.26
CA VAL A 106 -5.86 -16.81 2.59
C VAL A 106 -7.12 -16.55 3.42
N GLY A 107 -8.09 -15.84 2.86
CA GLY A 107 -9.32 -15.48 3.55
C GLY A 107 -10.13 -16.71 3.98
N LYS A 108 -10.37 -17.65 3.07
CA LYS A 108 -11.09 -18.90 3.40
C LYS A 108 -10.36 -19.75 4.44
N SER A 109 -9.03 -19.85 4.35
CA SER A 109 -8.23 -20.59 5.32
C SER A 109 -8.33 -19.97 6.71
N LEU A 110 -8.22 -18.65 6.81
CA LEU A 110 -8.32 -17.96 8.09
C LEU A 110 -9.75 -17.97 8.66
N LEU A 111 -10.77 -17.85 7.81
CA LEU A 111 -12.16 -18.00 8.22
C LEU A 111 -12.41 -19.38 8.85
N LYS A 112 -11.83 -20.43 8.26
CA LYS A 112 -11.97 -21.81 8.77
C LYS A 112 -11.24 -22.02 10.09
N LEU A 113 -10.07 -21.37 10.28
CA LEU A 113 -9.24 -21.55 11.47
C LEU A 113 -9.66 -20.65 12.64
N PHE A 114 -9.98 -19.39 12.38
CA PHE A 114 -10.19 -18.36 13.40
C PHE A 114 -11.58 -17.73 13.38
N GLY A 115 -12.44 -18.14 12.44
CA GLY A 115 -13.74 -17.51 12.23
C GLY A 115 -13.63 -16.10 11.64
N GLY A 116 -14.77 -15.42 11.45
CA GLY A 116 -14.81 -14.11 10.78
C GLY A 116 -14.12 -12.99 11.54
N LEU A 117 -14.35 -12.89 12.84
CA LEU A 117 -13.71 -11.85 13.68
C LEU A 117 -12.22 -12.12 13.88
N GLY A 118 -11.84 -13.37 14.19
CA GLY A 118 -10.45 -13.74 14.40
C GLY A 118 -9.61 -13.61 13.14
N GLY A 119 -10.13 -14.05 11.99
CA GLY A 119 -9.45 -13.91 10.70
C GLY A 119 -9.21 -12.44 10.30
N ASN A 120 -10.21 -11.57 10.50
CA ASN A 120 -10.04 -10.13 10.24
C ASN A 120 -9.00 -9.51 11.16
N LEU A 121 -9.04 -9.80 12.45
CA LEU A 121 -8.08 -9.27 13.42
C LEU A 121 -6.66 -9.74 13.10
N PHE A 122 -6.50 -11.04 12.83
CA PHE A 122 -5.20 -11.61 12.46
C PHE A 122 -4.61 -10.93 11.21
N LEU A 123 -5.40 -10.78 10.13
CA LEU A 123 -4.95 -10.13 8.91
C LEU A 123 -4.65 -8.66 9.12
N LEU A 124 -5.39 -7.97 9.98
CA LEU A 124 -5.13 -6.57 10.30
C LEU A 124 -3.80 -6.40 11.04
N VAL A 125 -3.54 -7.25 12.03
CA VAL A 125 -2.24 -7.26 12.75
C VAL A 125 -1.10 -7.58 11.78
N LEU A 126 -1.28 -8.61 10.95
CA LEU A 126 -0.28 -8.98 9.94
C LEU A 126 -0.04 -7.84 8.94
N PHE A 127 -1.09 -7.14 8.51
CA PHE A 127 -1.01 -5.99 7.62
C PHE A 127 -0.19 -4.85 8.24
N LEU A 128 -0.52 -4.46 9.48
CA LEU A 128 0.20 -3.39 10.19
C LEU A 128 1.67 -3.74 10.42
N THR A 129 1.94 -4.99 10.83
CA THR A 129 3.31 -5.48 11.01
C THR A 129 4.07 -5.47 9.68
N SER A 130 3.44 -5.92 8.60
CA SER A 130 4.03 -5.98 7.27
C SER A 130 4.35 -4.59 6.72
N VAL A 131 3.45 -3.61 6.90
CA VAL A 131 3.68 -2.21 6.55
C VAL A 131 4.88 -1.66 7.33
N THR A 132 4.95 -1.93 8.63
CA THR A 132 6.06 -1.49 9.48
C THR A 132 7.40 -2.06 9.00
N LEU A 133 7.43 -3.36 8.70
CA LEU A 133 8.64 -4.03 8.20
C LEU A 133 9.05 -3.54 6.80
N ALA A 134 8.08 -3.39 5.90
CA ALA A 134 8.34 -2.96 4.51
C ALA A 134 8.88 -1.52 4.42
N THR A 135 8.39 -0.63 5.28
CA THR A 135 8.68 0.81 5.19
C THR A 135 9.77 1.26 6.16
N VAL A 136 10.19 0.40 7.11
CA VAL A 136 11.05 0.79 8.25
C VAL A 136 10.50 2.03 8.96
N LEU A 137 9.19 2.22 8.87
CA LEU A 137 8.50 3.33 9.51
C LEU A 137 8.53 3.13 11.02
N SER A 138 9.32 3.95 11.69
CA SER A 138 9.11 4.17 13.11
C SER A 138 7.80 4.92 13.29
N TRP A 139 6.77 4.25 13.79
CA TRP A 139 5.49 4.87 14.14
C TRP A 139 5.66 6.09 15.05
N PHE A 140 6.68 6.07 15.88
CA PHE A 140 7.08 7.22 16.72
C PHE A 140 7.54 8.42 15.88
N ALA A 141 8.32 8.18 14.82
CA ALA A 141 8.75 9.25 13.91
C ALA A 141 7.58 9.83 13.10
N VAL A 142 6.63 9.00 12.68
CA VAL A 142 5.39 9.45 12.02
C VAL A 142 4.55 10.29 12.97
N MET A 143 4.31 9.82 14.19
CA MET A 143 3.57 10.57 15.21
C MET A 143 4.28 11.88 15.58
N ALA A 144 5.60 11.88 15.72
CA ALA A 144 6.38 13.09 15.99
C ALA A 144 6.28 14.10 14.84
N ARG A 145 6.31 13.66 13.58
CA ARG A 145 6.10 14.55 12.42
C ARG A 145 4.69 15.11 12.38
N ILE A 146 3.68 14.28 12.54
CA ILE A 146 2.28 14.72 12.58
C ILE A 146 2.08 15.70 13.74
N GLY A 147 2.60 15.39 14.94
CA GLY A 147 2.56 16.27 16.10
C GLY A 147 3.22 17.62 15.82
N LYS A 148 4.37 17.65 15.14
CA LYS A 148 5.04 18.88 14.75
C LYS A 148 4.21 19.72 13.78
N TYR A 149 3.57 19.12 12.79
CA TYR A 149 2.69 19.85 11.86
C TYR A 149 1.43 20.37 12.54
N VAL A 150 0.82 19.57 13.42
CA VAL A 150 -0.35 20.00 14.21
C VAL A 150 0.00 21.16 15.15
N LEU A 151 1.17 21.14 15.80
CA LEU A 151 1.63 22.21 16.68
C LEU A 151 2.07 23.47 15.93
N MET A 152 2.41 23.37 14.64
CA MET A 152 2.76 24.52 13.79
C MET A 152 1.53 25.30 13.29
N LEU A 153 0.36 24.63 13.24
CA LEU A 153 -0.89 25.26 12.80
C LEU A 153 -1.29 26.49 13.62
N PRO A 154 -1.31 26.47 14.99
CA PRO A 154 -1.67 27.64 15.77
C PRO A 154 -0.68 28.81 15.63
N ASP A 155 0.60 28.55 15.38
CA ASP A 155 1.60 29.60 15.16
C ASP A 155 1.40 30.33 13.82
N LEU A 156 0.96 29.61 12.79
CA LEU A 156 0.58 30.22 11.50
C LEU A 156 -0.65 31.11 11.64
N PHE A 157 -1.64 30.69 12.41
CA PHE A 157 -2.83 31.50 12.68
C PHE A 157 -2.50 32.74 13.52
N ARG A 158 -1.62 32.63 14.52
CA ARG A 158 -1.18 33.77 15.35
C ARG A 158 -0.39 34.80 14.56
N ARG A 159 0.50 34.39 13.66
CA ARG A 159 1.26 35.31 12.80
C ARG A 159 0.35 36.04 11.81
N GLY A 160 -0.65 35.38 11.25
CA GLY A 160 -1.65 36.00 10.36
C GLY A 160 -2.49 37.07 11.08
N SER A 161 -2.89 36.85 12.34
CA SER A 161 -3.67 37.81 13.10
C SER A 161 -2.85 39.01 13.58
N GLN A 162 -1.56 38.86 13.85
CA GLN A 162 -0.67 39.95 14.23
C GLN A 162 -0.40 40.90 13.03
N GLN A 163 -0.14 40.32 11.85
CA GLN A 163 -0.01 41.15 10.63
C GLN A 163 -1.27 41.94 10.29
N ALA A 164 -2.45 41.33 10.45
CA ALA A 164 -3.73 42.03 10.21
C ALA A 164 -3.94 43.23 11.16
N ASN A 165 -3.50 43.12 12.41
CA ASN A 165 -3.59 44.19 13.38
C ASN A 165 -2.59 45.33 13.08
N GLU A 166 -1.39 45.04 12.59
CA GLU A 166 -0.41 46.05 12.21
C GLU A 166 -0.87 46.85 11.00
N TRP A 167 -1.52 46.24 10.03
CA TRP A 167 -2.11 46.92 8.88
C TRP A 167 -3.26 47.87 9.24
N GLN A 168 -4.01 47.55 10.29
CA GLN A 168 -5.09 48.45 10.78
C GLN A 168 -4.53 49.65 11.52
N GLN A 169 -3.46 49.50 12.29
CA GLN A 169 -2.84 50.63 13.02
C GLN A 169 -2.11 51.61 12.08
N THR A 170 -1.49 51.15 11.02
CA THR A 170 -0.83 52.02 10.00
C THR A 170 -1.82 52.82 9.15
N ARG A 171 -3.09 52.39 9.06
CA ARG A 171 -4.17 53.15 8.35
C ARG A 171 -4.87 54.16 9.21
N ALA A 172 -4.68 54.12 10.52
CA ALA A 172 -5.34 55.03 11.47
C ALA A 172 -4.49 56.25 11.87
N MET A 173 -3.24 56.32 11.33
CA MET A 173 -2.37 57.52 11.41
C MET A 173 -2.41 58.28 10.07
#